data_d0af31aab84e1b81b0c6d3b62010a0f2
#
_entry.id   d0af31aab84e1b81b0c6d3b62010a0f2
#
_cell.length_a   1.000
_cell.length_b   1.000
_cell.length_c   1.000
_cell.angle_alpha   90.00
_cell.angle_beta   90.00
_cell.angle_gamma   90.00
#
_symmetry.space_group_name_H-M   'P 1'
#
loop_
_entity.id
_entity.type
_entity.pdbx_description
1 polymer ?
#
loop_
_entity_poly.entity_id
_entity_poly.type
_entity_poly.pdbx_seq_one_letter_code
_entity_poly.pdbx_strand_id
1 'polypeptide(L)'
;MKKSLILVGTQWGDEGKGKIVDFYSKKFDAVCRFQGGHNAGHTIYKEEEKFVLHLIPSGIFYDHVSCFIGQGVILSIDSLLEEIEQLEQKGINLEGKLRISRYCSLLLPLHAKIDQLRDCLLYT
;
A
#
# COMPACT_ATOMS: atom_id res chain seq x y z
N MET A 1 23.07 9.56 12.46
CA MET A 1 22.67 10.35 11.27
C MET A 1 21.34 9.80 10.78
N LYS A 2 20.29 10.60 10.77
CA LYS A 2 18.98 10.18 10.20
C LYS A 2 19.13 10.06 8.69
N LYS A 3 18.86 8.89 8.15
CA LYS A 3 18.92 8.62 6.72
C LYS A 3 17.50 8.54 6.17
N SER A 4 17.26 9.18 5.04
CA SER A 4 16.02 9.06 4.28
C SER A 4 16.32 8.43 2.93
N LEU A 5 15.45 7.53 2.49
CA LEU A 5 15.52 6.86 1.20
C LEU A 5 14.19 7.03 0.48
N ILE A 6 14.22 7.52 -0.75
CA ILE A 6 13.04 7.62 -1.60
C ILE A 6 13.19 6.60 -2.73
N LEU A 7 12.22 5.70 -2.85
CA LEU A 7 12.14 4.71 -3.90
C LEU A 7 11.06 5.08 -4.90
N VAL A 8 11.46 5.28 -6.14
CA VAL A 8 10.57 5.70 -7.23
C VAL A 8 10.72 4.72 -8.40
N GLY A 9 9.61 4.29 -8.96
CA GLY A 9 9.59 3.55 -10.21
C GLY A 9 9.66 4.50 -11.39
N THR A 10 10.52 4.19 -12.35
CA THR A 10 10.72 4.98 -13.56
C THR A 10 10.21 4.31 -14.82
N GLN A 11 9.53 3.16 -14.68
CA GLN A 11 8.95 2.37 -15.77
C GLN A 11 7.43 2.19 -15.57
N TRP A 12 6.84 1.35 -16.38
CA TRP A 12 5.39 1.18 -16.52
C TRP A 12 4.67 0.40 -15.39
N GLY A 13 5.30 0.18 -14.27
CA GLY A 13 4.84 -0.69 -13.18
C GLY A 13 5.65 -1.99 -13.14
N ASP A 14 5.35 -2.86 -12.22
CA ASP A 14 5.98 -4.20 -12.06
C ASP A 14 7.52 -4.21 -11.95
N GLU A 15 8.15 -3.10 -11.57
CA GLU A 15 9.61 -3.00 -11.42
C GLU A 15 10.14 -3.72 -10.16
N GLY A 16 9.26 -4.33 -9.38
CA GLY A 16 9.65 -5.02 -8.15
C GLY A 16 9.93 -4.09 -6.97
N LYS A 17 9.42 -2.85 -6.99
CA LYS A 17 9.57 -1.87 -5.89
C LYS A 17 9.20 -2.46 -4.52
N GLY A 18 8.14 -3.25 -4.45
CA GLY A 18 7.68 -3.85 -3.21
C GLY A 18 8.75 -4.69 -2.51
N LYS A 19 9.51 -5.50 -3.26
CA LYS A 19 10.61 -6.31 -2.73
C LYS A 19 11.76 -5.45 -2.23
N ILE A 20 12.07 -4.37 -2.96
CA ILE A 20 13.14 -3.42 -2.58
C ILE A 20 12.74 -2.66 -1.31
N VAL A 21 11.49 -2.21 -1.24
CA VAL A 21 10.95 -1.55 -0.05
C VAL A 21 11.00 -2.49 1.15
N ASP A 22 10.58 -3.74 1.01
CA ASP A 22 10.67 -4.73 2.09
C ASP A 22 12.11 -4.95 2.56
N PHE A 23 13.05 -5.09 1.62
CA PHE A 23 14.47 -5.27 1.94
C PHE A 23 15.05 -4.12 2.77
N TYR A 24 14.67 -2.88 2.45
CA TYR A 24 15.15 -1.70 3.17
C TYR A 24 14.34 -1.38 4.42
N SER A 25 13.08 -1.77 4.50
CA SER A 25 12.17 -1.43 5.61
C SER A 25 12.74 -1.79 6.98
N LYS A 26 13.41 -2.94 7.10
CA LYS A 26 14.04 -3.38 8.34
C LYS A 26 15.17 -2.47 8.85
N LYS A 27 15.68 -1.56 8.03
CA LYS A 27 16.77 -0.64 8.35
C LYS A 27 16.28 0.76 8.73
N PHE A 28 14.98 1.00 8.67
CA PHE A 28 14.37 2.31 8.94
C PHE A 28 13.33 2.21 10.05
N ASP A 29 13.07 3.33 10.70
CA ASP A 29 12.08 3.44 11.77
C ASP A 29 10.66 3.68 11.22
N ALA A 30 10.57 4.11 9.96
CA ALA A 30 9.31 4.41 9.31
C ALA A 30 9.33 4.11 7.81
N VAL A 31 8.21 3.66 7.28
CA VAL A 31 7.97 3.48 5.86
C VAL A 31 6.69 4.21 5.48
N CYS A 32 6.77 5.06 4.47
CA CYS A 32 5.64 5.83 3.98
C CYS A 32 5.34 5.49 2.52
N ARG A 33 4.11 5.11 2.23
CA ARG A 33 3.56 5.12 0.88
C ARG A 33 3.01 6.50 0.59
N PHE A 34 3.57 7.20 -0.37
CA PHE A 34 3.24 8.60 -0.61
C PHE A 34 2.32 8.84 -1.81
N GLN A 35 2.12 7.84 -2.68
CA GLN A 35 1.26 7.96 -3.87
C GLN A 35 0.72 6.61 -4.35
N GLY A 36 -0.17 6.67 -5.33
CA GLY A 36 -0.78 5.51 -5.97
C GLY A 36 -2.07 5.07 -5.30
N GLY A 37 -2.61 3.96 -5.74
CA GLY A 37 -3.84 3.35 -5.23
C GLY A 37 -3.67 1.86 -4.98
N HIS A 38 -4.78 1.14 -4.88
CA HIS A 38 -4.80 -0.30 -4.58
C HIS A 38 -4.64 -1.20 -5.81
N ASN A 39 -4.55 -0.64 -7.02
CA ASN A 39 -4.55 -1.41 -8.29
C ASN A 39 -3.31 -2.28 -8.47
N ALA A 40 -2.17 -1.87 -7.93
CA ALA A 40 -0.93 -2.63 -8.02
C ALA A 40 -0.64 -3.30 -6.67
N GLY A 41 -0.68 -4.63 -6.64
CA GLY A 41 -0.26 -5.42 -5.50
C GLY A 41 1.18 -5.90 -5.64
N HIS A 42 1.82 -6.16 -4.51
CA HIS A 42 3.10 -6.85 -4.47
C HIS A 42 3.07 -8.00 -3.48
N THR A 43 3.74 -9.06 -3.85
CA THR A 43 3.80 -10.28 -3.04
C THR A 43 5.09 -10.30 -2.24
N ILE A 44 4.96 -10.56 -0.96
CA ILE A 44 6.06 -10.74 -0.01
C ILE A 44 5.93 -12.12 0.61
N TYR A 45 7.05 -12.79 0.81
CA TYR A 45 7.13 -14.06 1.53
C TYR A 45 7.82 -13.84 2.89
N LYS A 46 7.16 -14.25 3.96
CA LYS A 46 7.68 -14.25 5.33
C LYS A 46 7.42 -15.61 5.96
N GLU A 47 8.46 -16.26 6.49
CA GLU A 47 8.35 -17.56 7.17
C GLU A 47 7.53 -18.59 6.37
N GLU A 48 7.79 -18.68 5.06
CA GLU A 48 7.08 -19.53 4.11
C GLU A 48 5.62 -19.14 3.83
N GLU A 49 5.10 -18.10 4.49
CA GLU A 49 3.78 -17.56 4.19
C GLU A 49 3.83 -16.47 3.10
N LYS A 50 2.81 -16.51 2.25
CA LYS A 50 2.62 -15.53 1.19
C LYS A 50 1.68 -14.43 1.65
N PHE A 51 2.13 -13.18 1.52
CA PHE A 51 1.34 -11.98 1.75
C PHE A 51 1.22 -11.16 0.47
N VAL A 52 0.04 -10.66 0.19
CA VAL A 52 -0.20 -9.73 -0.92
C VAL A 52 -0.60 -8.39 -0.33
N LEU A 53 0.21 -7.36 -0.56
CA LEU A 53 -0.04 -6.00 -0.11
C LEU A 53 -0.41 -5.09 -1.28
N HIS A 54 -1.40 -4.25 -1.09
CA HIS A 54 -1.85 -3.25 -2.06
C HIS A 54 -1.65 -1.82 -1.56
N LEU A 55 -2.14 -1.52 -0.38
CA LEU A 55 -2.11 -0.18 0.24
C LEU A 55 -1.12 -0.09 1.40
N ILE A 56 -1.02 -1.14 2.19
CA ILE A 56 -0.23 -1.14 3.41
C ILE A 56 1.26 -1.31 3.08
N PRO A 57 2.14 -0.43 3.59
CA PRO A 57 3.58 -0.59 3.40
C PRO A 57 4.14 -1.87 4.03
N SER A 58 5.10 -2.49 3.37
CA SER A 58 5.73 -3.75 3.84
C SER A 58 6.48 -3.62 5.17
N GLY A 59 6.76 -2.43 5.63
CA GLY A 59 7.27 -2.18 6.99
C GLY A 59 6.41 -2.75 8.10
N ILE A 60 5.12 -3.05 7.81
CA ILE A 60 4.19 -3.63 8.78
C ILE A 60 4.64 -4.95 9.38
N PHE A 61 5.48 -5.70 8.68
CA PHE A 61 6.04 -6.97 9.14
C PHE A 61 7.14 -6.83 10.20
N TYR A 62 7.61 -5.61 10.46
CA TYR A 62 8.69 -5.33 11.40
C TYR A 62 8.17 -4.53 12.60
N ASP A 63 8.37 -5.03 13.81
CA ASP A 63 7.78 -4.45 15.03
C ASP A 63 8.26 -3.03 15.35
N HIS A 64 9.50 -2.71 14.98
CA HIS A 64 10.09 -1.40 15.21
C HIS A 64 9.71 -0.35 14.16
N VAL A 65 9.03 -0.75 13.07
CA VAL A 65 8.73 0.13 11.93
C VAL A 65 7.32 0.67 12.00
N SER A 66 7.18 1.99 11.95
CA SER A 66 5.90 2.66 11.78
C SER A 66 5.56 2.79 10.30
N CYS A 67 4.34 2.45 9.93
CA CYS A 67 3.86 2.51 8.56
C CYS A 67 2.89 3.67 8.35
N PHE A 68 3.07 4.39 7.26
CA PHE A 68 2.26 5.56 6.93
C PHE A 68 1.68 5.43 5.52
N ILE A 69 0.40 5.77 5.39
CA ILE A 69 -0.26 6.04 4.11
C ILE A 69 -0.41 7.55 3.99
N GLY A 70 0.35 8.15 3.08
CA GLY A 70 0.43 9.60 2.89
C GLY A 70 -0.74 10.15 2.06
N GLN A 71 -0.89 11.46 2.06
CA GLN A 71 -2.01 12.15 1.41
C GLN A 71 -2.09 12.00 -0.11
N GLY A 72 -1.00 11.66 -0.79
CA GLY A 72 -0.97 11.42 -2.24
C GLY A 72 -1.51 10.05 -2.66
N VAL A 73 -1.93 9.22 -1.70
CA VAL A 73 -2.52 7.91 -1.96
C VAL A 73 -4.02 8.07 -2.22
N ILE A 74 -4.51 7.38 -3.26
CA ILE A 74 -5.94 7.23 -3.51
C ILE A 74 -6.41 6.00 -2.73
N LEU A 75 -7.22 6.23 -1.72
CA LEU A 75 -7.60 5.25 -0.72
C LEU A 75 -8.98 4.66 -1.01
N SER A 76 -9.01 3.35 -1.31
CA SER A 76 -10.25 2.57 -1.26
C SER A 76 -10.39 2.02 0.16
N ILE A 77 -11.44 2.44 0.87
CA ILE A 77 -11.67 2.01 2.25
C ILE A 77 -11.96 0.51 2.30
N ASP A 78 -12.79 0.00 1.38
CA ASP A 78 -13.12 -1.42 1.32
C ASP A 78 -11.86 -2.27 1.11
N SER A 79 -11.03 -1.91 0.14
CA SER A 79 -9.77 -2.61 -0.12
C SER A 79 -8.80 -2.54 1.05
N LEU A 80 -8.76 -1.42 1.77
CA LEU A 80 -7.91 -1.29 2.95
C LEU A 80 -8.39 -2.17 4.10
N LEU A 81 -9.70 -2.21 4.35
CA LEU A 81 -10.27 -3.04 5.41
C LEU A 81 -10.05 -4.54 5.13
N GLU A 82 -10.25 -4.96 3.88
CA GLU A 82 -9.96 -6.35 3.46
C GLU A 82 -8.47 -6.70 3.68
N GLU A 83 -7.57 -5.80 3.35
CA GLU A 83 -6.13 -6.01 3.52
C GLU A 83 -5.74 -6.07 5.00
N ILE A 84 -6.31 -5.21 5.85
CA ILE A 84 -6.15 -5.25 7.30
C ILE A 84 -6.62 -6.59 7.86
N GLU A 85 -7.84 -7.01 7.52
CA GLU A 85 -8.41 -8.26 7.99
C GLU A 85 -7.55 -9.47 7.61
N GLN A 86 -7.07 -9.53 6.37
CA GLN A 86 -6.18 -10.60 5.91
C GLN A 86 -4.86 -10.65 6.70
N LEU A 87 -4.28 -9.50 7.02
CA LEU A 87 -3.05 -9.43 7.81
C LEU A 87 -3.29 -9.86 9.26
N GLU A 88 -4.38 -9.41 9.88
CA GLU A 88 -4.74 -9.76 11.26
C GLU A 88 -5.05 -11.25 11.40
N GLN A 89 -5.74 -11.86 10.42
CA GLN A 89 -5.99 -13.31 10.38
C GLN A 89 -4.69 -14.13 10.34
N LYS A 90 -3.63 -13.56 9.78
CA LYS A 90 -2.29 -14.17 9.76
C LYS A 90 -1.40 -13.76 10.95
N GLY A 91 -1.98 -13.13 11.96
CA GLY A 91 -1.29 -12.78 13.20
C GLY A 91 -0.43 -11.51 13.13
N ILE A 92 -0.58 -10.69 12.11
CA ILE A 92 0.11 -9.39 12.01
C ILE A 92 -0.67 -8.34 12.79
N ASN A 93 -0.05 -7.75 13.80
CA ASN A 93 -0.66 -6.68 14.58
C ASN A 93 -0.40 -5.33 13.91
N LEU A 94 -1.48 -4.63 13.53
CA LEU A 94 -1.42 -3.30 12.92
C LEU A 94 -1.67 -2.16 13.90
N GLU A 95 -2.16 -2.47 15.09
CA GLU A 95 -2.52 -1.46 16.09
C GLU A 95 -1.31 -0.60 16.48
N GLY A 96 -1.47 0.71 16.38
CA GLY A 96 -0.40 1.67 16.67
C GLY A 96 0.72 1.74 15.64
N LYS A 97 0.80 0.79 14.69
CA LYS A 97 1.83 0.73 13.65
C LYS A 97 1.41 1.38 12.35
N LEU A 98 0.15 1.23 11.94
CA LEU A 98 -0.39 1.80 10.72
C LEU A 98 -1.06 3.14 11.00
N ARG A 99 -0.63 4.16 10.29
CA ARG A 99 -1.21 5.51 10.35
C ARG A 99 -1.57 5.98 8.95
N ILE A 100 -2.73 6.59 8.82
CA ILE A 100 -3.28 7.03 7.55
C ILE A 100 -3.50 8.53 7.61
N SER A 101 -3.06 9.24 6.59
CA SER A 101 -3.32 10.66 6.46
C SER A 101 -4.82 10.91 6.29
N ARG A 102 -5.37 11.80 7.07
CA ARG A 102 -6.76 12.24 6.92
C ARG A 102 -7.02 13.06 5.65
N TYR A 103 -5.97 13.38 4.92
CA TYR A 103 -6.05 14.13 3.66
C TYR A 103 -5.92 13.24 2.43
N CYS A 104 -5.96 11.91 2.58
CA CYS A 104 -6.03 11.01 1.44
C CYS A 104 -7.30 11.24 0.63
N SER A 105 -7.17 11.18 -0.69
CA SER A 105 -8.33 11.16 -1.57
C SER A 105 -9.02 9.80 -1.47
N LEU A 106 -10.33 9.79 -1.32
CA LEU A 106 -11.10 8.56 -1.24
C LEU A 106 -11.56 8.10 -2.62
N LEU A 107 -11.35 6.84 -2.90
CA LEU A 107 -11.97 6.15 -4.03
C LEU A 107 -13.33 5.60 -3.57
N LEU A 108 -14.39 6.19 -4.06
CA LEU A 108 -15.76 5.76 -3.76
C LEU A 108 -16.25 4.79 -4.85
N PRO A 109 -17.19 3.88 -4.53
CA PRO A 109 -17.79 2.99 -5.54
C PRO A 109 -18.39 3.72 -6.75
N LEU A 110 -18.84 4.95 -6.54
CA LEU A 110 -19.35 5.81 -7.61
C LEU A 110 -18.28 6.13 -8.66
N HIS A 111 -17.04 6.33 -8.25
CA HIS A 111 -15.93 6.63 -9.18
C HIS A 111 -15.69 5.48 -10.15
N ALA A 112 -15.71 4.24 -9.66
CA ALA A 112 -15.56 3.05 -10.51
C ALA A 112 -16.69 2.94 -11.54
N LYS A 113 -17.94 3.27 -11.14
CA LYS A 113 -19.08 3.29 -12.06
C LYS A 113 -18.97 4.39 -13.13
N ILE A 114 -18.46 5.56 -12.75
CA ILE A 114 -18.25 6.66 -13.69
C ILE A 114 -17.18 6.28 -14.72
N ASP A 115 -16.09 5.66 -14.30
CA ASP A 115 -15.04 5.22 -15.22
C ASP A 115 -15.54 4.16 -16.21
N GLN A 116 -16.30 3.18 -15.75
CA GLN A 116 -16.95 2.20 -16.63
C GLN A 116 -17.88 2.85 -17.66
N LEU A 117 -18.66 3.84 -17.26
CA LEU A 117 -19.55 4.58 -18.17
C LEU A 117 -18.76 5.40 -19.19
N ARG A 118 -17.66 6.02 -18.79
CA ARG A 118 -16.76 6.74 -19.71
C ARG A 118 -16.14 5.82 -20.73
N ASP A 119 -15.65 4.66 -20.31
CA ASP A 119 -15.09 3.66 -21.21
C ASP A 119 -16.15 3.18 -22.23
N CYS A 120 -17.37 2.91 -21.81
CA CYS A 120 -18.47 2.57 -22.71
C CYS A 120 -18.77 3.69 -23.71
N LEU A 121 -18.69 4.95 -23.32
CA LEU A 121 -18.95 6.10 -24.21
C LEU A 121 -17.80 6.36 -25.18
N LEU A 122 -16.56 6.03 -24.82
CA LEU A 122 -15.41 6.21 -25.69
C LEU A 122 -15.28 5.11 -26.76
N TYR A 123 -15.89 3.95 -26.55
CA TYR A 123 -15.88 2.82 -27.49
C TYR A 123 -17.18 2.67 -28.32
N THR A 124 -18.10 3.54 -28.14
CA THR A 124 -19.30 3.67 -28.99
C THR A 124 -19.19 4.86 -29.93
#